data_11d2e5a7f4206a0d2bc6cdfc4a448bee
#
_entry.id   11d2e5a7f4206a0d2bc6cdfc4a448bee
#
_cell.length_a   1.000
_cell.length_b   1.000
_cell.length_c   1.000
_cell.angle_alpha   90.00
_cell.angle_beta   90.00
_cell.angle_gamma   90.00
#
_symmetry.space_group_name_H-M   'P 1'
#
loop_
_entity.id
_entity.type
_entity.pdbx_description
1 polymer ?
#
loop_
_entity_poly.entity_id
_entity_poly.type
_entity_poly.pdbx_seq_one_letter_code
_entity_poly.pdbx_strand_id
1 'polypeptide(L)'
;MPIIVQKFGGTSVADAPRIHLAARRAVRALLDGNQVVMVVSAMGNTTDRLAQLAYQVSRRPSKRELDMLLATGEQVSVALVAMAIQEAGYEAISLTGAQVGLLTDSAHTTARIQSIDTARIRRLLDQGRIVIVAGFQGVDRDFNITTLGRGGSDTTAVALAAALRAQACEIYTDVDGVYTADPRLVPAARKLERISCDEMLELASRGAQVMHARSIELGKKFGVPIHVQSSLTDSPGTIIMDQAPGMEEVVVRGATLERGLARVTLFGLPNEPGTAAAVFDELAGRALSVDDIAQTVAADGRQVTLSFSVQGHEEGELRAVAELLAQRFHAVHHSINTDLARVSVVGAGMRTHHGVAARMFGALAAEKIRVDNIATSEIVISVLVPAPDAERALQAVHKAFGLDRTTS
;
A
#
# COMPACT_ATOMS: atom_id res chain seq x y z
N MET A 1 26.94 -13.62 10.54
CA MET A 1 26.52 -12.20 10.71
C MET A 1 25.05 -12.13 10.33
N PRO A 2 24.23 -11.35 11.06
CA PRO A 2 22.84 -11.16 10.67
C PRO A 2 22.73 -10.41 9.34
N ILE A 3 21.69 -10.71 8.56
CA ILE A 3 21.40 -10.02 7.31
C ILE A 3 20.33 -8.98 7.59
N ILE A 4 20.52 -7.75 7.10
CA ILE A 4 19.53 -6.69 7.10
C ILE A 4 19.23 -6.31 5.64
N VAL A 5 17.95 -6.18 5.32
CA VAL A 5 17.52 -5.65 4.02
C VAL A 5 17.04 -4.22 4.21
N GLN A 6 17.64 -3.28 3.50
CA GLN A 6 17.31 -1.85 3.56
C GLN A 6 16.69 -1.40 2.24
N LYS A 7 15.47 -0.87 2.25
CA LYS A 7 14.82 -0.32 1.06
C LYS A 7 14.84 1.21 1.10
N PHE A 8 15.21 1.83 -0.01
CA PHE A 8 15.18 3.27 -0.19
C PHE A 8 14.19 3.65 -1.30
N GLY A 9 13.18 4.46 -0.95
CA GLY A 9 12.18 4.99 -1.89
C GLY A 9 12.78 6.01 -2.86
N GLY A 10 12.05 6.34 -3.92
CA GLY A 10 12.50 7.30 -4.94
C GLY A 10 12.85 8.67 -4.37
N THR A 11 12.08 9.17 -3.41
CA THR A 11 12.37 10.42 -2.68
C THR A 11 13.64 10.34 -1.86
N SER A 12 13.99 9.15 -1.37
CA SER A 12 15.20 8.90 -0.56
C SER A 12 16.50 8.84 -1.37
N VAL A 13 16.41 8.75 -2.68
CA VAL A 13 17.54 8.70 -3.63
C VAL A 13 17.36 9.70 -4.79
N ALA A 14 16.57 10.75 -4.60
CA ALA A 14 16.17 11.67 -5.65
C ALA A 14 17.33 12.50 -6.25
N ASP A 15 18.40 12.68 -5.49
CA ASP A 15 19.57 13.47 -5.86
C ASP A 15 20.86 12.93 -5.23
N ALA A 16 22.01 13.45 -5.63
CA ALA A 16 23.31 13.00 -5.14
C ALA A 16 23.46 13.14 -3.60
N PRO A 17 23.05 14.22 -2.93
CA PRO A 17 23.10 14.30 -1.48
C PRO A 17 22.31 13.20 -0.77
N ARG A 18 21.13 12.85 -1.27
CA ARG A 18 20.29 11.77 -0.72
C ARG A 18 20.88 10.38 -0.99
N ILE A 19 21.51 10.18 -2.15
CA ILE A 19 22.25 8.95 -2.46
C ILE A 19 23.39 8.76 -1.46
N HIS A 20 24.15 9.82 -1.13
CA HIS A 20 25.19 9.73 -0.10
C HIS A 20 24.63 9.46 1.30
N LEU A 21 23.43 9.98 1.63
CA LEU A 21 22.75 9.63 2.89
C LEU A 21 22.39 8.16 2.94
N ALA A 22 21.82 7.61 1.87
CA ALA A 22 21.49 6.19 1.76
C ALA A 22 22.74 5.31 1.87
N ALA A 23 23.82 5.66 1.17
CA ALA A 23 25.11 4.98 1.25
C ALA A 23 25.65 4.95 2.69
N ARG A 24 25.62 6.08 3.41
CA ARG A 24 26.07 6.17 4.82
C ARG A 24 25.26 5.25 5.75
N ARG A 25 23.93 5.10 5.53
CA ARG A 25 23.11 4.20 6.34
C ARG A 25 23.51 2.74 6.12
N ALA A 26 23.74 2.35 4.87
CA ALA A 26 24.22 0.99 4.56
C ALA A 26 25.60 0.70 5.15
N VAL A 27 26.52 1.66 5.06
CA VAL A 27 27.85 1.54 5.67
C VAL A 27 27.76 1.46 7.20
N ARG A 28 26.90 2.25 7.84
CA ARG A 28 26.66 2.18 9.30
C ARG A 28 26.19 0.77 9.68
N ALA A 29 25.17 0.22 8.99
CA ALA A 29 24.67 -1.11 9.26
C ALA A 29 25.73 -2.21 9.07
N LEU A 30 26.63 -2.05 8.09
CA LEU A 30 27.78 -2.95 7.89
C LEU A 30 28.76 -2.85 9.06
N LEU A 31 29.09 -1.64 9.51
CA LEU A 31 29.99 -1.40 10.66
C LEU A 31 29.40 -1.90 11.97
N ASP A 32 28.07 -1.91 12.11
CA ASP A 32 27.35 -2.52 13.24
C ASP A 32 27.37 -4.07 13.20
N GLY A 33 28.10 -4.67 12.25
CA GLY A 33 28.33 -6.11 12.17
C GLY A 33 27.29 -6.88 11.36
N ASN A 34 26.52 -6.21 10.51
CA ASN A 34 25.52 -6.86 9.66
C ASN A 34 26.05 -7.11 8.25
N GLN A 35 25.49 -8.10 7.56
CA GLN A 35 25.50 -8.19 6.10
C GLN A 35 24.35 -7.37 5.53
N VAL A 36 24.62 -6.52 4.53
CA VAL A 36 23.65 -5.52 4.05
C VAL A 36 23.23 -5.78 2.62
N VAL A 37 21.92 -5.88 2.41
CA VAL A 37 21.29 -5.86 1.10
C VAL A 37 20.44 -4.58 0.99
N MET A 38 20.72 -3.75 0.00
CA MET A 38 19.91 -2.57 -0.30
C MET A 38 18.94 -2.89 -1.43
N VAL A 39 17.72 -2.39 -1.36
CA VAL A 39 16.76 -2.36 -2.47
C VAL A 39 16.44 -0.91 -2.78
N VAL A 40 16.65 -0.49 -4.01
CA VAL A 40 16.55 0.93 -4.36
C VAL A 40 15.51 1.13 -5.47
N SER A 41 14.65 2.13 -5.29
CA SER A 41 13.69 2.58 -6.30
C SER A 41 14.35 3.52 -7.31
N ALA A 42 13.67 3.79 -8.42
CA ALA A 42 14.07 4.84 -9.36
C ALA A 42 14.12 6.21 -8.67
N MET A 43 15.01 7.09 -9.12
CA MET A 43 15.23 8.43 -8.54
C MET A 43 14.00 9.33 -8.71
N GLY A 44 13.50 9.88 -7.62
CA GLY A 44 12.42 10.88 -7.62
C GLY A 44 11.19 10.42 -8.40
N ASN A 45 10.86 11.14 -9.48
CA ASN A 45 9.73 10.86 -10.38
C ASN A 45 10.14 10.21 -11.71
N THR A 46 11.30 9.54 -11.76
CA THR A 46 11.83 8.95 -13.00
C THR A 46 10.88 7.95 -13.63
N THR A 47 10.23 7.10 -12.82
CA THR A 47 9.26 6.10 -13.32
C THR A 47 8.09 6.78 -14.05
N ASP A 48 7.53 7.86 -13.49
CA ASP A 48 6.43 8.61 -14.12
C ASP A 48 6.88 9.27 -15.43
N ARG A 49 8.10 9.83 -15.47
CA ARG A 49 8.68 10.42 -16.69
C ARG A 49 8.87 9.39 -17.79
N LEU A 50 9.38 8.20 -17.46
CA LEU A 50 9.53 7.09 -18.40
C LEU A 50 8.17 6.63 -18.94
N ALA A 51 7.16 6.50 -18.06
CA ALA A 51 5.79 6.19 -18.48
C ALA A 51 5.24 7.26 -19.42
N GLN A 52 5.39 8.54 -19.12
CA GLN A 52 4.98 9.64 -19.99
C GLN A 52 5.65 9.57 -21.37
N LEU A 53 6.96 9.29 -21.44
CA LEU A 53 7.68 9.11 -22.70
C LEU A 53 7.08 7.96 -23.52
N ALA A 54 6.74 6.83 -22.91
CA ALA A 54 6.10 5.72 -23.60
C ALA A 54 4.77 6.14 -24.25
N TYR A 55 3.94 6.88 -23.51
CA TYR A 55 2.64 7.36 -24.02
C TYR A 55 2.75 8.48 -25.07
N GLN A 56 3.85 9.24 -25.09
CA GLN A 56 4.15 10.18 -26.17
C GLN A 56 4.49 9.47 -27.49
N VAL A 57 5.15 8.30 -27.41
CA VAL A 57 5.53 7.49 -28.59
C VAL A 57 4.36 6.61 -29.05
N SER A 58 3.58 6.04 -28.14
CA SER A 58 2.49 5.14 -28.46
C SER A 58 1.27 5.43 -27.58
N ARG A 59 0.09 5.55 -28.21
CA ARG A 59 -1.17 5.68 -27.46
C ARG A 59 -1.51 4.43 -26.64
N ARG A 60 -0.97 3.28 -27.02
CA ARG A 60 -1.17 1.98 -26.36
C ARG A 60 0.14 1.20 -26.38
N PRO A 61 1.13 1.58 -25.55
CA PRO A 61 2.37 0.84 -25.45
C PRO A 61 2.09 -0.59 -24.98
N SER A 62 2.77 -1.57 -25.56
CA SER A 62 2.66 -2.94 -25.05
C SER A 62 3.22 -3.01 -23.65
N LYS A 63 2.58 -3.79 -22.76
CA LYS A 63 2.98 -3.91 -21.37
C LYS A 63 4.40 -4.45 -21.22
N ARG A 64 4.80 -5.36 -22.11
CA ARG A 64 6.17 -5.93 -22.13
C ARG A 64 7.23 -4.86 -22.39
N GLU A 65 7.03 -3.98 -23.39
CA GLU A 65 7.98 -2.91 -23.71
C GLU A 65 7.94 -1.79 -22.64
N LEU A 66 6.77 -1.58 -22.03
CA LEU A 66 6.66 -0.66 -20.90
C LEU A 66 7.50 -1.15 -19.71
N ASP A 67 7.46 -2.43 -19.37
CA ASP A 67 8.29 -3.02 -18.32
C ASP A 67 9.77 -2.87 -18.62
N MET A 68 10.19 -3.15 -19.86
CA MET A 68 11.56 -2.95 -20.31
C MET A 68 12.03 -1.51 -20.08
N LEU A 69 11.20 -0.53 -20.44
CA LEU A 69 11.51 0.89 -20.29
C LEU A 69 11.55 1.30 -18.82
N LEU A 70 10.52 0.97 -18.04
CA LEU A 70 10.40 1.39 -16.65
C LEU A 70 11.54 0.83 -15.78
N ALA A 71 11.94 -0.43 -16.02
CA ALA A 71 13.02 -1.09 -15.28
C ALA A 71 14.38 -0.38 -15.38
N THR A 72 14.59 0.50 -16.35
CA THR A 72 15.83 1.27 -16.48
C THR A 72 16.02 2.30 -15.36
N GLY A 73 14.93 2.78 -14.76
CA GLY A 73 14.99 3.78 -13.70
C GLY A 73 15.76 3.30 -12.47
N GLU A 74 15.46 2.09 -12.01
CA GLU A 74 16.14 1.48 -10.86
C GLU A 74 17.59 1.11 -11.20
N GLN A 75 17.89 0.75 -12.44
CA GLN A 75 19.26 0.44 -12.87
C GLN A 75 20.18 1.66 -12.74
N VAL A 76 19.69 2.86 -13.05
CA VAL A 76 20.42 4.11 -12.80
C VAL A 76 20.69 4.29 -11.31
N SER A 77 19.66 4.14 -10.47
CA SER A 77 19.76 4.38 -9.04
C SER A 77 20.75 3.44 -8.36
N VAL A 78 20.68 2.13 -8.64
CA VAL A 78 21.56 1.15 -7.98
C VAL A 78 23.02 1.35 -8.34
N ALA A 79 23.31 1.74 -9.60
CA ALA A 79 24.67 2.03 -10.03
C ALA A 79 25.24 3.26 -9.28
N LEU A 80 24.47 4.33 -9.16
CA LEU A 80 24.89 5.54 -8.44
C LEU A 80 25.09 5.29 -6.94
N VAL A 81 24.21 4.51 -6.31
CA VAL A 81 24.36 4.11 -4.89
C VAL A 81 25.62 3.27 -4.70
N ALA A 82 25.89 2.31 -5.61
CA ALA A 82 27.11 1.50 -5.55
C ALA A 82 28.37 2.37 -5.64
N MET A 83 28.41 3.33 -6.59
CA MET A 83 29.51 4.28 -6.73
C MET A 83 29.72 5.11 -5.45
N ALA A 84 28.64 5.58 -4.81
CA ALA A 84 28.73 6.38 -3.58
C ALA A 84 29.27 5.55 -2.39
N ILE A 85 28.95 4.26 -2.30
CA ILE A 85 29.51 3.35 -1.28
C ILE A 85 31.00 3.07 -1.55
N GLN A 86 31.36 2.83 -2.81
CA GLN A 86 32.75 2.61 -3.23
C GLN A 86 33.62 3.85 -2.99
N GLU A 87 33.11 5.04 -3.25
CA GLU A 87 33.80 6.31 -2.95
C GLU A 87 34.04 6.47 -1.44
N ALA A 88 33.14 5.93 -0.60
CA ALA A 88 33.32 5.89 0.84
C ALA A 88 34.33 4.81 1.31
N GLY A 89 34.95 4.06 0.40
CA GLY A 89 35.99 3.06 0.71
C GLY A 89 35.46 1.65 1.03
N TYR A 90 34.20 1.34 0.69
CA TYR A 90 33.58 0.03 0.97
C TYR A 90 33.26 -0.72 -0.31
N GLU A 91 33.38 -2.06 -0.26
CA GLU A 91 33.01 -2.93 -1.39
C GLU A 91 31.51 -2.98 -1.60
N ALA A 92 31.05 -2.68 -2.81
CA ALA A 92 29.65 -2.67 -3.17
C ALA A 92 29.43 -3.18 -4.59
N ILE A 93 28.27 -3.80 -4.83
CA ILE A 93 27.88 -4.28 -6.16
C ILE A 93 26.40 -4.06 -6.42
N SER A 94 26.07 -3.47 -7.56
CA SER A 94 24.70 -3.29 -8.03
C SER A 94 24.25 -4.47 -8.89
N LEU A 95 23.00 -4.91 -8.72
CA LEU A 95 22.39 -6.04 -9.42
C LEU A 95 20.96 -5.69 -9.83
N THR A 96 20.56 -6.16 -11.01
CA THR A 96 19.16 -6.12 -11.47
C THR A 96 18.35 -7.26 -10.83
N GLY A 97 17.01 -7.20 -10.94
CA GLY A 97 16.14 -8.29 -10.51
C GLY A 97 16.47 -9.63 -11.17
N ALA A 98 16.78 -9.61 -12.46
CA ALA A 98 17.25 -10.80 -13.20
C ALA A 98 18.54 -11.38 -12.62
N GLN A 99 19.51 -10.52 -12.31
CA GLN A 99 20.81 -10.93 -11.80
C GLN A 99 20.79 -11.50 -10.39
N VAL A 100 19.74 -11.19 -9.61
CA VAL A 100 19.49 -11.80 -8.29
C VAL A 100 18.52 -12.98 -8.35
N GLY A 101 18.15 -13.44 -9.57
CA GLY A 101 17.27 -14.58 -9.74
C GLY A 101 15.82 -14.34 -9.25
N LEU A 102 15.31 -13.11 -9.34
CA LEU A 102 13.93 -12.78 -8.99
C LEU A 102 13.02 -13.19 -10.15
N LEU A 103 12.45 -14.40 -10.04
CA LEU A 103 11.53 -14.97 -11.02
C LEU A 103 10.09 -14.54 -10.74
N THR A 104 9.39 -14.12 -11.78
CA THR A 104 7.98 -13.71 -11.73
C THR A 104 7.12 -14.51 -12.69
N ASP A 105 5.81 -14.32 -12.64
CA ASP A 105 4.92 -14.65 -13.76
C ASP A 105 5.05 -13.60 -14.88
N SER A 106 4.39 -13.86 -16.02
CA SER A 106 4.41 -12.98 -17.22
C SER A 106 3.30 -11.93 -17.22
N ALA A 107 2.72 -11.61 -16.05
CA ALA A 107 1.69 -10.56 -15.93
C ALA A 107 2.33 -9.17 -15.95
N HIS A 108 2.86 -8.75 -17.13
CA HIS A 108 3.54 -7.49 -17.30
C HIS A 108 2.82 -6.31 -16.64
N THR A 109 3.58 -5.38 -16.02
CA THR A 109 3.17 -4.22 -15.23
C THR A 109 2.60 -4.52 -13.84
N THR A 110 2.26 -5.78 -13.55
CA THR A 110 1.68 -6.21 -12.26
C THR A 110 2.15 -7.61 -11.87
N ALA A 111 3.34 -8.00 -12.29
CA ALA A 111 3.89 -9.34 -12.12
C ALA A 111 3.97 -9.77 -10.64
N ARG A 112 3.86 -11.08 -10.42
CA ARG A 112 3.94 -11.69 -9.08
C ARG A 112 5.22 -12.48 -8.95
N ILE A 113 5.93 -12.30 -7.84
CA ILE A 113 7.16 -13.04 -7.51
C ILE A 113 6.80 -14.50 -7.29
N GLN A 114 7.44 -15.39 -8.02
CA GLN A 114 7.29 -16.85 -7.89
C GLN A 114 8.40 -17.43 -7.00
N SER A 115 9.66 -17.01 -7.23
CA SER A 115 10.82 -17.46 -6.45
C SER A 115 11.96 -16.46 -6.54
N ILE A 116 12.92 -16.59 -5.62
CA ILE A 116 14.16 -15.81 -5.63
C ILE A 116 15.32 -16.78 -5.37
N ASP A 117 16.32 -16.80 -6.27
CA ASP A 117 17.56 -17.53 -6.04
C ASP A 117 18.55 -16.66 -5.24
N THR A 118 18.77 -17.01 -4.00
CA THR A 118 19.64 -16.24 -3.10
C THR A 118 21.13 -16.62 -3.18
N ALA A 119 21.50 -17.62 -3.96
CA ALA A 119 22.88 -18.14 -3.96
C ALA A 119 23.92 -17.08 -4.34
N ARG A 120 23.61 -16.26 -5.36
CA ARG A 120 24.51 -15.18 -5.77
C ARG A 120 24.62 -14.08 -4.72
N ILE A 121 23.52 -13.68 -4.12
CA ILE A 121 23.52 -12.64 -3.06
C ILE A 121 24.35 -13.12 -1.87
N ARG A 122 24.10 -14.34 -1.37
CA ARG A 122 24.84 -14.91 -0.22
C ARG A 122 26.34 -14.94 -0.47
N ARG A 123 26.77 -15.43 -1.64
CA ARG A 123 28.19 -15.47 -2.01
C ARG A 123 28.83 -14.07 -1.99
N LEU A 124 28.12 -13.02 -2.44
CA LEU A 124 28.60 -11.65 -2.44
C LEU A 124 28.66 -11.06 -1.04
N LEU A 125 27.67 -11.34 -0.20
CA LEU A 125 27.66 -10.95 1.21
C LEU A 125 28.79 -11.61 1.99
N ASP A 126 29.09 -12.88 1.71
CA ASP A 126 30.20 -13.62 2.35
C ASP A 126 31.58 -13.08 1.93
N GLN A 127 31.67 -12.38 0.79
CA GLN A 127 32.83 -11.61 0.36
C GLN A 127 32.96 -10.23 1.02
N GLY A 128 32.07 -9.89 1.95
CA GLY A 128 32.04 -8.58 2.64
C GLY A 128 31.47 -7.43 1.80
N ARG A 129 30.76 -7.72 0.72
CA ARG A 129 30.18 -6.70 -0.16
C ARG A 129 28.79 -6.27 0.30
N ILE A 130 28.51 -4.99 0.21
CA ILE A 130 27.12 -4.46 0.24
C ILE A 130 26.50 -4.76 -1.12
N VAL A 131 25.35 -5.47 -1.13
CA VAL A 131 24.64 -5.84 -2.35
C VAL A 131 23.48 -4.87 -2.58
N ILE A 132 23.48 -4.16 -3.72
CA ILE A 132 22.43 -3.22 -4.09
C ILE A 132 21.57 -3.84 -5.19
N VAL A 133 20.27 -4.02 -4.94
CA VAL A 133 19.32 -4.64 -5.85
C VAL A 133 18.36 -3.61 -6.40
N ALA A 134 18.18 -3.60 -7.72
CA ALA A 134 17.14 -2.84 -8.37
C ALA A 134 15.76 -3.38 -7.92
N GLY A 135 15.01 -2.55 -7.20
CA GLY A 135 13.64 -2.88 -6.80
C GLY A 135 12.67 -2.90 -7.99
N PHE A 136 11.40 -3.20 -7.73
CA PHE A 136 10.30 -3.09 -8.69
C PHE A 136 10.34 -4.07 -9.86
N GLN A 137 11.44 -4.72 -10.18
CA GLN A 137 11.67 -5.51 -11.38
C GLN A 137 12.08 -6.97 -11.10
N GLY A 138 11.71 -7.88 -12.02
CA GLY A 138 12.14 -9.26 -12.08
C GLY A 138 12.21 -9.73 -13.53
N VAL A 139 12.22 -11.04 -13.72
CA VAL A 139 12.15 -11.68 -15.04
C VAL A 139 11.14 -12.83 -15.00
N ASP A 140 10.49 -13.08 -16.12
CA ASP A 140 9.71 -14.29 -16.32
C ASP A 140 10.61 -15.46 -16.80
N ARG A 141 9.98 -16.62 -17.05
CA ARG A 141 10.70 -17.84 -17.49
C ARG A 141 11.35 -17.70 -18.87
N ASP A 142 10.86 -16.78 -19.70
CA ASP A 142 11.39 -16.49 -21.03
C ASP A 142 12.42 -15.35 -21.00
N PHE A 143 12.89 -14.96 -19.80
CA PHE A 143 13.83 -13.87 -19.55
C PHE A 143 13.33 -12.49 -19.98
N ASN A 144 12.01 -12.29 -20.16
CA ASN A 144 11.47 -10.96 -20.32
C ASN A 144 11.50 -10.22 -18.98
N ILE A 145 11.92 -8.97 -19.01
CA ILE A 145 11.84 -8.10 -17.84
C ILE A 145 10.35 -7.87 -17.52
N THR A 146 10.04 -7.97 -16.23
CA THR A 146 8.70 -7.74 -15.70
C THR A 146 8.77 -6.70 -14.59
N THR A 147 7.70 -5.92 -14.39
CA THR A 147 7.57 -5.02 -13.25
C THR A 147 6.43 -5.44 -12.32
N LEU A 148 6.63 -5.17 -11.01
CA LEU A 148 5.74 -5.64 -9.95
C LEU A 148 4.55 -4.71 -9.69
N GLY A 149 4.48 -3.57 -10.37
CA GLY A 149 3.45 -2.55 -10.15
C GLY A 149 3.72 -1.67 -8.93
N ARG A 150 2.72 -0.92 -8.49
CA ARG A 150 2.83 0.01 -7.35
C ARG A 150 3.34 -0.70 -6.09
N GLY A 151 4.23 -0.03 -5.34
CA GLY A 151 4.87 -0.62 -4.16
C GLY A 151 5.82 -1.78 -4.48
N GLY A 152 6.22 -1.95 -5.76
CA GLY A 152 7.07 -3.06 -6.20
C GLY A 152 8.42 -3.11 -5.50
N SER A 153 9.05 -1.97 -5.18
CA SER A 153 10.32 -1.95 -4.45
C SER A 153 10.17 -2.39 -2.99
N ASP A 154 9.06 -2.02 -2.32
CA ASP A 154 8.75 -2.53 -0.97
C ASP A 154 8.53 -4.04 -1.01
N THR A 155 7.78 -4.50 -2.02
CA THR A 155 7.54 -5.93 -2.27
C THR A 155 8.84 -6.69 -2.52
N THR A 156 9.76 -6.13 -3.34
CA THR A 156 11.09 -6.71 -3.59
C THR A 156 11.90 -6.82 -2.30
N ALA A 157 11.91 -5.77 -1.48
CA ALA A 157 12.69 -5.74 -0.24
C ALA A 157 12.20 -6.79 0.77
N VAL A 158 10.89 -6.85 1.01
CA VAL A 158 10.32 -7.83 1.94
C VAL A 158 10.48 -9.25 1.40
N ALA A 159 10.32 -9.49 0.09
CA ALA A 159 10.55 -10.79 -0.51
C ALA A 159 12.01 -11.25 -0.40
N LEU A 160 12.98 -10.34 -0.60
CA LEU A 160 14.40 -10.63 -0.40
C LEU A 160 14.70 -10.89 1.08
N ALA A 161 14.12 -10.11 2.00
CA ALA A 161 14.29 -10.34 3.42
C ALA A 161 13.79 -11.73 3.83
N ALA A 162 12.62 -12.14 3.31
CA ALA A 162 12.07 -13.47 3.53
C ALA A 162 12.98 -14.58 2.97
N ALA A 163 13.42 -14.47 1.71
CA ALA A 163 14.24 -15.47 1.03
C ALA A 163 15.63 -15.61 1.67
N LEU A 164 16.19 -14.50 2.15
CA LEU A 164 17.48 -14.46 2.83
C LEU A 164 17.38 -14.81 4.33
N ARG A 165 16.19 -14.91 4.89
CA ARG A 165 15.94 -15.02 6.35
C ARG A 165 16.62 -13.88 7.09
N ALA A 166 16.41 -12.66 6.60
CA ALA A 166 16.97 -11.46 7.20
C ALA A 166 16.37 -11.21 8.59
N GLN A 167 17.14 -10.58 9.48
CA GLN A 167 16.70 -10.22 10.82
C GLN A 167 15.56 -9.18 10.77
N ALA A 168 15.62 -8.24 9.83
CA ALA A 168 14.61 -7.22 9.60
C ALA A 168 14.66 -6.72 8.15
N CYS A 169 13.53 -6.13 7.72
CA CYS A 169 13.43 -5.33 6.51
C CYS A 169 13.20 -3.86 6.91
N GLU A 170 14.19 -3.00 6.71
CA GLU A 170 14.12 -1.58 7.01
C GLU A 170 13.63 -0.82 5.77
N ILE A 171 12.52 -0.10 5.89
CA ILE A 171 11.91 0.70 4.83
C ILE A 171 12.21 2.17 5.11
N TYR A 172 13.13 2.75 4.37
CA TYR A 172 13.47 4.16 4.43
C TYR A 172 12.62 4.98 3.46
N THR A 173 11.87 5.93 4.01
CA THR A 173 10.92 6.79 3.28
C THR A 173 11.05 8.24 3.75
N ASP A 174 10.20 9.14 3.25
CA ASP A 174 10.15 10.56 3.61
C ASP A 174 9.37 10.85 4.89
N VAL A 175 8.69 9.85 5.45
CA VAL A 175 8.05 9.93 6.78
C VAL A 175 8.86 9.17 7.81
N ASP A 176 8.74 9.55 9.08
CA ASP A 176 9.54 8.98 10.17
C ASP A 176 8.84 7.83 10.91
N GLY A 177 7.80 7.24 10.32
CA GLY A 177 7.07 6.11 10.85
C GLY A 177 5.59 6.11 10.48
N VAL A 178 4.82 5.23 11.10
CA VAL A 178 3.37 5.15 10.99
C VAL A 178 2.73 5.95 12.11
N TYR A 179 1.71 6.75 11.79
CA TYR A 179 1.01 7.60 12.72
C TYR A 179 -0.42 7.12 12.98
N THR A 180 -1.00 7.56 14.09
CA THR A 180 -2.41 7.31 14.44
C THR A 180 -3.42 7.92 13.46
N ALA A 181 -3.00 8.89 12.65
CA ALA A 181 -3.62 9.42 11.45
C ALA A 181 -2.57 10.18 10.63
N ASP A 182 -2.89 10.64 9.42
CA ASP A 182 -2.01 11.50 8.64
C ASP A 182 -1.74 12.82 9.41
N PRO A 183 -0.51 13.12 9.85
CA PRO A 183 -0.19 14.31 10.62
C PRO A 183 -0.43 15.63 9.85
N ARG A 184 -0.51 15.58 8.51
CA ARG A 184 -0.84 16.72 7.66
C ARG A 184 -2.32 17.10 7.79
N LEU A 185 -3.20 16.13 8.10
CA LEU A 185 -4.65 16.31 8.27
C LEU A 185 -5.04 16.42 9.76
N VAL A 186 -4.30 15.72 10.62
CA VAL A 186 -4.51 15.70 12.07
C VAL A 186 -3.19 16.03 12.77
N PRO A 187 -2.91 17.33 13.05
CA PRO A 187 -1.64 17.73 13.69
C PRO A 187 -1.38 17.10 15.06
N ALA A 188 -2.44 16.62 15.74
CA ALA A 188 -2.34 15.90 17.00
C ALA A 188 -2.08 14.39 16.84
N ALA A 189 -1.91 13.90 15.61
CA ALA A 189 -1.59 12.49 15.36
C ALA A 189 -0.22 12.13 15.97
N ARG A 190 -0.16 10.96 16.59
CA ARG A 190 1.06 10.44 17.24
C ARG A 190 1.69 9.34 16.40
N LYS A 191 3.01 9.29 16.43
CA LYS A 191 3.75 8.17 15.87
C LYS A 191 3.55 6.91 16.70
N LEU A 192 3.32 5.79 16.04
CA LEU A 192 3.24 4.47 16.64
C LEU A 192 4.65 3.87 16.72
N GLU A 193 5.03 3.36 17.87
CA GLU A 193 6.29 2.62 18.01
C GLU A 193 6.19 1.25 17.36
N ARG A 194 5.03 0.60 17.51
CA ARG A 194 4.74 -0.74 17.00
C ARG A 194 3.30 -0.83 16.54
N ILE A 195 3.09 -1.64 15.51
CA ILE A 195 1.77 -1.94 14.96
C ILE A 195 1.76 -3.39 14.46
N SER A 196 0.61 -4.07 14.56
CA SER A 196 0.47 -5.41 14.00
C SER A 196 0.37 -5.35 12.46
N CYS A 197 0.77 -6.47 11.80
CA CYS A 197 0.62 -6.57 10.34
C CYS A 197 -0.84 -6.41 9.90
N ASP A 198 -1.80 -6.93 10.67
CA ASP A 198 -3.23 -6.83 10.34
C ASP A 198 -3.72 -5.39 10.42
N GLU A 199 -3.40 -4.67 11.50
CA GLU A 199 -3.76 -3.26 11.62
C GLU A 199 -3.08 -2.42 10.53
N MET A 200 -1.79 -2.66 10.24
CA MET A 200 -1.08 -1.93 9.20
C MET A 200 -1.65 -2.21 7.81
N LEU A 201 -2.05 -3.45 7.52
CA LEU A 201 -2.68 -3.83 6.27
C LEU A 201 -4.00 -3.09 6.07
N GLU A 202 -4.83 -3.02 7.10
CA GLU A 202 -6.09 -2.27 7.05
C GLU A 202 -5.86 -0.77 6.89
N LEU A 203 -4.90 -0.19 7.63
CA LEU A 203 -4.54 1.22 7.44
C LEU A 203 -4.07 1.50 6.02
N ALA A 204 -3.19 0.67 5.46
CA ALA A 204 -2.66 0.82 4.10
C ALA A 204 -3.76 0.66 3.03
N SER A 205 -4.66 -0.29 3.20
CA SER A 205 -5.77 -0.54 2.27
C SER A 205 -6.84 0.56 2.31
N ARG A 206 -6.87 1.36 3.39
CA ARG A 206 -7.86 2.41 3.62
C ARG A 206 -7.29 3.83 3.60
N GLY A 207 -6.16 4.02 2.89
CA GLY A 207 -5.64 5.34 2.55
C GLY A 207 -4.34 5.76 3.25
N ALA A 208 -3.78 4.98 4.19
CA ALA A 208 -2.47 5.27 4.74
C ALA A 208 -1.37 4.92 3.71
N GLN A 209 -0.74 5.95 3.14
CA GLN A 209 0.22 5.81 2.03
C GLN A 209 1.68 5.56 2.50
N VAL A 210 1.88 4.93 3.65
CA VAL A 210 3.23 4.69 4.19
C VAL A 210 3.90 3.48 3.54
N MET A 211 3.12 2.42 3.33
CA MET A 211 3.56 1.17 2.69
C MET A 211 2.46 0.59 1.81
N HIS A 212 2.86 -0.22 0.84
CA HIS A 212 1.91 -0.93 -0.01
C HIS A 212 1.42 -2.23 0.66
N ALA A 213 0.10 -2.49 0.65
CA ALA A 213 -0.53 -3.66 1.28
C ALA A 213 0.17 -4.99 0.94
N ARG A 214 0.51 -5.21 -0.33
CA ARG A 214 1.19 -6.42 -0.81
C ARG A 214 2.52 -6.70 -0.11
N SER A 215 3.29 -5.69 0.26
CA SER A 215 4.54 -5.87 0.99
C SER A 215 4.30 -6.28 2.46
N ILE A 216 3.24 -5.75 3.07
CA ILE A 216 2.83 -6.10 4.43
C ILE A 216 2.32 -7.55 4.48
N GLU A 217 1.51 -7.96 3.48
CA GLU A 217 1.04 -9.35 3.33
C GLU A 217 2.21 -10.35 3.26
N LEU A 218 3.24 -10.02 2.47
CA LEU A 218 4.45 -10.85 2.39
C LEU A 218 5.20 -10.87 3.73
N GLY A 219 5.35 -9.73 4.38
CA GLY A 219 5.97 -9.63 5.71
C GLY A 219 5.27 -10.53 6.72
N LYS A 220 3.93 -10.46 6.77
CA LYS A 220 3.10 -11.31 7.62
C LYS A 220 3.28 -12.80 7.28
N LYS A 221 3.13 -13.15 6.00
CA LYS A 221 3.22 -14.55 5.52
C LYS A 221 4.53 -15.23 5.87
N PHE A 222 5.64 -14.51 5.83
CA PHE A 222 6.99 -15.05 6.05
C PHE A 222 7.60 -14.68 7.41
N GLY A 223 6.84 -13.99 8.27
CA GLY A 223 7.29 -13.59 9.61
C GLY A 223 8.46 -12.60 9.58
N VAL A 224 8.53 -11.72 8.57
CA VAL A 224 9.59 -10.72 8.42
C VAL A 224 9.20 -9.45 9.20
N PRO A 225 9.95 -9.04 10.24
CA PRO A 225 9.75 -7.74 10.87
C PRO A 225 10.08 -6.62 9.88
N ILE A 226 9.16 -5.67 9.73
CA ILE A 226 9.36 -4.51 8.87
C ILE A 226 9.53 -3.28 9.75
N HIS A 227 10.60 -2.52 9.53
CA HIS A 227 10.90 -1.32 10.29
C HIS A 227 10.82 -0.10 9.38
N VAL A 228 9.78 0.70 9.51
CA VAL A 228 9.59 1.94 8.74
C VAL A 228 10.32 3.08 9.42
N GLN A 229 11.22 3.75 8.70
CA GLN A 229 12.09 4.81 9.20
C GLN A 229 12.20 5.96 8.21
N SER A 230 12.58 7.14 8.73
CA SER A 230 12.93 8.27 7.87
C SER A 230 14.29 8.05 7.19
N SER A 231 14.36 8.34 5.90
CA SER A 231 15.65 8.43 5.19
C SER A 231 16.45 9.69 5.54
N LEU A 232 15.79 10.69 6.16
CA LEU A 232 16.34 12.03 6.40
C LEU A 232 16.75 12.27 7.86
N THR A 233 16.15 11.54 8.82
CA THR A 233 16.39 11.72 10.26
C THR A 233 16.72 10.38 10.92
N ASP A 234 17.32 10.42 12.11
CA ASP A 234 17.62 9.23 12.92
C ASP A 234 16.46 8.91 13.92
N SER A 235 15.22 9.26 13.56
CA SER A 235 14.04 8.90 14.33
C SER A 235 13.87 7.38 14.41
N PRO A 236 13.48 6.81 15.57
CA PRO A 236 13.43 5.36 15.77
C PRO A 236 12.40 4.63 14.88
N GLY A 237 11.47 5.37 14.25
CA GLY A 237 10.53 4.77 13.31
C GLY A 237 9.40 3.97 13.95
N THR A 238 8.78 3.09 13.15
CA THR A 238 7.70 2.18 13.56
C THR A 238 8.04 0.74 13.16
N ILE A 239 7.87 -0.21 14.08
CA ILE A 239 8.06 -1.63 13.81
C ILE A 239 6.69 -2.26 13.50
N ILE A 240 6.58 -2.90 12.33
CA ILE A 240 5.43 -3.69 11.90
C ILE A 240 5.80 -5.16 12.10
N MET A 241 5.01 -5.89 12.88
CA MET A 241 5.26 -7.28 13.22
C MET A 241 3.95 -8.05 13.40
N ASP A 242 4.00 -9.37 13.44
CA ASP A 242 2.80 -10.20 13.44
C ASP A 242 1.90 -9.93 14.66
N GLN A 243 2.51 -9.78 15.84
CA GLN A 243 1.79 -9.39 17.06
C GLN A 243 2.48 -8.20 17.73
N ALA A 244 1.74 -7.14 17.96
CA ALA A 244 2.22 -6.05 18.80
C ALA A 244 2.23 -6.50 20.27
N PRO A 245 3.34 -6.31 21.00
CA PRO A 245 3.40 -6.72 22.42
C PRO A 245 2.40 -5.92 23.27
N GLY A 246 1.66 -6.61 24.11
CA GLY A 246 0.71 -6.03 25.07
C GLY A 246 -0.12 -7.14 25.70
N MET A 247 -0.47 -7.04 27.00
CA MET A 247 -1.38 -8.00 27.63
C MET A 247 -2.83 -7.79 27.21
N GLU A 248 -3.20 -6.54 26.86
CA GLU A 248 -4.50 -6.19 26.30
C GLU A 248 -4.32 -5.40 25.01
N GLU A 249 -5.15 -5.68 24.01
CA GLU A 249 -5.11 -4.99 22.74
C GLU A 249 -5.72 -3.59 22.85
N VAL A 250 -5.06 -2.60 22.27
CA VAL A 250 -5.61 -1.24 22.16
C VAL A 250 -6.85 -1.26 21.28
N VAL A 251 -7.95 -0.71 21.77
CA VAL A 251 -9.25 -0.78 21.08
C VAL A 251 -9.20 -0.20 19.68
N VAL A 252 -8.62 0.99 19.51
CA VAL A 252 -8.40 1.64 18.20
C VAL A 252 -6.96 2.12 18.13
N ARG A 253 -6.26 1.69 17.10
CA ARG A 253 -4.84 2.01 16.87
C ARG A 253 -4.64 3.24 16.01
N GLY A 254 -5.55 3.46 15.04
CA GLY A 254 -5.44 4.58 14.12
C GLY A 254 -6.73 4.87 13.36
N ALA A 255 -6.73 6.02 12.68
CA ALA A 255 -7.81 6.45 11.79
C ALA A 255 -7.24 6.89 10.44
N THR A 256 -7.95 6.61 9.36
CA THR A 256 -7.54 6.93 7.98
C THR A 256 -8.62 7.68 7.23
N LEU A 257 -8.19 8.40 6.21
CA LEU A 257 -9.04 9.08 5.25
C LEU A 257 -8.65 8.68 3.83
N GLU A 258 -9.62 8.16 3.09
CA GLU A 258 -9.52 7.85 1.68
C GLU A 258 -10.46 8.76 0.88
N ARG A 259 -9.91 9.44 -0.14
CA ARG A 259 -10.64 10.40 -0.97
C ARG A 259 -10.89 9.85 -2.38
N GLY A 260 -11.77 10.52 -3.12
CA GLY A 260 -12.04 10.20 -4.52
C GLY A 260 -12.85 8.92 -4.70
N LEU A 261 -13.79 8.69 -3.80
CA LEU A 261 -14.72 7.57 -3.86
C LEU A 261 -16.04 7.98 -4.49
N ALA A 262 -16.58 7.10 -5.29
CA ALA A 262 -17.93 7.18 -5.80
C ALA A 262 -18.75 5.96 -5.35
N ARG A 263 -20.03 6.16 -5.12
CA ARG A 263 -20.98 5.10 -4.81
C ARG A 263 -22.02 4.99 -5.92
N VAL A 264 -22.17 3.80 -6.47
CA VAL A 264 -23.22 3.44 -7.40
C VAL A 264 -24.28 2.62 -6.64
N THR A 265 -25.54 2.95 -6.84
CA THR A 265 -26.66 2.20 -6.26
C THR A 265 -27.67 1.87 -7.36
N LEU A 266 -28.00 0.61 -7.49
CA LEU A 266 -29.01 0.06 -8.38
C LEU A 266 -30.22 -0.35 -7.54
N PHE A 267 -31.36 0.25 -7.78
CA PHE A 267 -32.60 0.00 -7.02
C PHE A 267 -33.54 -0.92 -7.78
N GLY A 268 -34.19 -1.83 -7.09
CA GLY A 268 -35.24 -2.67 -7.63
C GLY A 268 -34.77 -3.67 -8.66
N LEU A 269 -33.54 -4.18 -8.52
CA LEU A 269 -33.05 -5.32 -9.30
C LEU A 269 -33.88 -6.57 -8.95
N PRO A 270 -34.14 -7.50 -9.90
CA PRO A 270 -34.77 -8.77 -9.59
C PRO A 270 -33.97 -9.56 -8.54
N ASN A 271 -34.66 -10.05 -7.51
CA ASN A 271 -34.03 -10.90 -6.49
C ASN A 271 -33.97 -12.36 -6.97
N GLU A 272 -33.15 -12.60 -7.99
CA GLU A 272 -32.98 -13.92 -8.60
C GLU A 272 -31.54 -14.44 -8.36
N PRO A 273 -31.38 -15.77 -8.21
CA PRO A 273 -30.04 -16.34 -8.18
C PRO A 273 -29.25 -15.94 -9.43
N GLY A 274 -28.05 -15.36 -9.21
CA GLY A 274 -27.16 -14.95 -10.30
C GLY A 274 -27.22 -13.47 -10.68
N THR A 275 -28.22 -12.68 -10.29
CA THR A 275 -28.30 -11.26 -10.61
C THR A 275 -27.05 -10.48 -10.15
N ALA A 276 -26.65 -10.64 -8.91
CA ALA A 276 -25.44 -10.02 -8.38
C ALA A 276 -24.17 -10.49 -9.12
N ALA A 277 -24.05 -11.80 -9.37
CA ALA A 277 -22.91 -12.36 -10.10
C ALA A 277 -22.78 -11.73 -11.49
N ALA A 278 -23.88 -11.64 -12.25
CA ALA A 278 -23.88 -11.05 -13.58
C ALA A 278 -23.54 -9.54 -13.59
N VAL A 279 -23.98 -8.79 -12.56
CA VAL A 279 -23.59 -7.38 -12.39
C VAL A 279 -22.08 -7.27 -12.18
N PHE A 280 -21.49 -8.08 -11.28
CA PHE A 280 -20.07 -8.01 -10.99
C PHE A 280 -19.19 -8.59 -12.11
N ASP A 281 -19.66 -9.55 -12.89
CA ASP A 281 -18.98 -10.02 -14.11
C ASP A 281 -18.88 -8.92 -15.16
N GLU A 282 -19.94 -8.09 -15.33
CA GLU A 282 -19.90 -6.94 -16.23
C GLU A 282 -18.89 -5.89 -15.77
N LEU A 283 -18.84 -5.61 -14.46
CA LEU A 283 -17.86 -4.68 -13.88
C LEU A 283 -16.42 -5.19 -14.02
N ALA A 284 -16.19 -6.47 -13.79
CA ALA A 284 -14.89 -7.12 -13.95
C ALA A 284 -14.42 -7.11 -15.42
N GLY A 285 -15.34 -7.33 -16.36
CA GLY A 285 -15.05 -7.24 -17.81
C GLY A 285 -14.58 -5.83 -18.24
N ARG A 286 -14.90 -4.80 -17.45
CA ARG A 286 -14.47 -3.41 -17.66
C ARG A 286 -13.25 -3.01 -16.81
N ALA A 287 -12.67 -3.97 -16.09
CA ALA A 287 -11.56 -3.76 -15.16
C ALA A 287 -11.89 -2.74 -14.03
N LEU A 288 -13.17 -2.61 -13.65
CA LEU A 288 -13.61 -1.80 -12.53
C LEU A 288 -13.44 -2.58 -11.24
N SER A 289 -12.59 -2.08 -10.34
CA SER A 289 -12.44 -2.61 -8.99
C SER A 289 -13.51 -2.01 -8.09
N VAL A 290 -14.27 -2.86 -7.42
CA VAL A 290 -15.37 -2.47 -6.53
C VAL A 290 -15.03 -2.81 -5.08
N ASP A 291 -15.59 -2.00 -4.16
CA ASP A 291 -15.46 -2.18 -2.71
C ASP A 291 -16.79 -1.84 -2.02
N ASP A 292 -16.90 -2.07 -0.71
CA ASP A 292 -18.09 -1.77 0.12
C ASP A 292 -19.40 -2.23 -0.54
N ILE A 293 -19.44 -3.49 -0.98
CA ILE A 293 -20.64 -4.08 -1.60
C ILE A 293 -21.72 -4.27 -0.53
N ALA A 294 -22.90 -3.73 -0.77
CA ALA A 294 -24.06 -3.93 0.09
C ALA A 294 -25.29 -4.30 -0.75
N GLN A 295 -26.01 -5.34 -0.31
CA GLN A 295 -27.28 -5.74 -0.89
C GLN A 295 -28.38 -5.73 0.17
N THR A 296 -29.49 -5.11 -0.15
CA THR A 296 -30.67 -5.08 0.71
C THR A 296 -31.87 -5.61 -0.03
N VAL A 297 -32.55 -6.60 0.56
CA VAL A 297 -33.77 -7.20 -0.01
C VAL A 297 -34.96 -6.30 0.34
N ALA A 298 -35.81 -6.00 -0.64
CA ALA A 298 -37.05 -5.28 -0.44
C ALA A 298 -38.06 -6.10 0.41
N ALA A 299 -39.00 -5.44 1.04
CA ALA A 299 -39.96 -6.08 1.96
C ALA A 299 -40.81 -7.19 1.31
N ASP A 300 -41.03 -7.11 0.01
CA ASP A 300 -41.77 -8.12 -0.77
C ASP A 300 -40.91 -9.35 -1.17
N GLY A 301 -39.62 -9.31 -0.87
CA GLY A 301 -38.66 -10.37 -1.23
C GLY A 301 -38.35 -10.49 -2.72
N ARG A 302 -38.97 -9.71 -3.59
CA ARG A 302 -38.86 -9.85 -5.06
C ARG A 302 -37.76 -8.99 -5.67
N GLN A 303 -37.37 -7.94 -5.00
CA GLN A 303 -36.40 -6.97 -5.48
C GLN A 303 -35.28 -6.80 -4.48
N VAL A 304 -34.11 -6.36 -5.00
CA VAL A 304 -32.96 -5.97 -4.20
C VAL A 304 -32.46 -4.58 -4.59
N THR A 305 -31.92 -3.88 -3.63
CA THR A 305 -31.06 -2.73 -3.86
C THR A 305 -29.62 -3.18 -3.71
N LEU A 306 -28.81 -3.01 -4.75
CA LEU A 306 -27.40 -3.32 -4.76
C LEU A 306 -26.59 -2.03 -4.84
N SER A 307 -25.66 -1.84 -3.91
CA SER A 307 -24.76 -0.70 -3.94
C SER A 307 -23.31 -1.15 -3.78
N PHE A 308 -22.39 -0.40 -4.38
CA PHE A 308 -20.96 -0.63 -4.27
C PHE A 308 -20.22 0.71 -4.43
N SER A 309 -19.02 0.78 -3.85
CA SER A 309 -18.12 1.90 -4.06
C SER A 309 -17.05 1.57 -5.09
N VAL A 310 -16.57 2.61 -5.78
CA VAL A 310 -15.45 2.56 -6.72
C VAL A 310 -14.52 3.73 -6.47
N GLN A 311 -13.23 3.57 -6.77
CA GLN A 311 -12.21 4.60 -6.58
C GLN A 311 -11.60 5.01 -7.93
N GLY A 312 -11.28 6.30 -8.09
CA GLY A 312 -10.40 6.80 -9.16
C GLY A 312 -10.96 6.79 -10.57
N HIS A 313 -12.30 6.83 -10.75
CA HIS A 313 -12.96 6.88 -12.06
C HIS A 313 -13.58 8.25 -12.33
N GLU A 314 -13.60 8.63 -13.61
CA GLU A 314 -14.31 9.84 -14.05
C GLU A 314 -15.83 9.66 -13.91
N GLU A 315 -16.53 10.72 -13.48
CA GLU A 315 -17.97 10.68 -13.27
C GLU A 315 -18.73 10.24 -14.54
N GLY A 316 -18.29 10.69 -15.72
CA GLY A 316 -18.91 10.33 -17.00
C GLY A 316 -18.84 8.83 -17.29
N GLU A 317 -17.71 8.19 -16.98
CA GLU A 317 -17.52 6.75 -17.14
C GLU A 317 -18.44 5.96 -16.21
N LEU A 318 -18.47 6.34 -14.92
CA LEU A 318 -19.33 5.70 -13.93
C LEU A 318 -20.80 5.86 -14.25
N ARG A 319 -21.22 7.04 -14.78
CA ARG A 319 -22.58 7.28 -15.20
C ARG A 319 -22.98 6.35 -16.34
N ALA A 320 -22.14 6.22 -17.37
CA ALA A 320 -22.39 5.32 -18.49
C ALA A 320 -22.48 3.85 -18.04
N VAL A 321 -21.63 3.44 -17.10
CA VAL A 321 -21.67 2.07 -16.56
C VAL A 321 -22.94 1.84 -15.74
N ALA A 322 -23.33 2.77 -14.86
CA ALA A 322 -24.54 2.64 -14.06
C ALA A 322 -25.81 2.60 -14.90
N GLU A 323 -25.90 3.42 -15.97
CA GLU A 323 -27.01 3.39 -16.93
C GLU A 323 -27.08 2.03 -17.64
N LEU A 324 -25.93 1.53 -18.11
CA LEU A 324 -25.87 0.24 -18.80
C LEU A 324 -26.30 -0.91 -17.87
N LEU A 325 -25.81 -0.91 -16.62
CA LEU A 325 -26.19 -1.93 -15.62
C LEU A 325 -27.69 -1.85 -15.30
N ALA A 326 -28.23 -0.63 -15.13
CA ALA A 326 -29.63 -0.44 -14.85
C ALA A 326 -30.54 -0.95 -16.00
N GLN A 327 -30.17 -0.68 -17.24
CA GLN A 327 -30.91 -1.18 -18.41
C GLN A 327 -30.78 -2.69 -18.56
N ARG A 328 -29.55 -3.22 -18.48
CA ARG A 328 -29.28 -4.65 -18.73
C ARG A 328 -29.91 -5.56 -17.68
N PHE A 329 -29.93 -5.14 -16.42
CA PHE A 329 -30.43 -5.92 -15.30
C PHE A 329 -31.80 -5.48 -14.80
N HIS A 330 -32.50 -4.65 -15.58
CA HIS A 330 -33.87 -4.20 -15.27
C HIS A 330 -34.01 -3.51 -13.90
N ALA A 331 -33.03 -2.73 -13.50
CA ALA A 331 -33.18 -1.90 -12.29
C ALA A 331 -34.27 -0.84 -12.48
N VAL A 332 -35.07 -0.64 -11.46
CA VAL A 332 -36.13 0.40 -11.49
C VAL A 332 -35.54 1.80 -11.54
N HIS A 333 -34.42 2.00 -10.84
CA HIS A 333 -33.71 3.28 -10.77
C HIS A 333 -32.22 3.04 -10.45
N HIS A 334 -31.37 4.02 -10.75
CA HIS A 334 -29.99 4.04 -10.28
C HIS A 334 -29.62 5.43 -9.75
N SER A 335 -28.64 5.49 -8.86
CA SER A 335 -28.04 6.73 -8.40
C SER A 335 -26.53 6.61 -8.32
N ILE A 336 -25.85 7.74 -8.50
CA ILE A 336 -24.41 7.86 -8.38
C ILE A 336 -24.12 9.05 -7.48
N ASN A 337 -23.24 8.85 -6.50
CA ASN A 337 -22.68 9.92 -5.69
C ASN A 337 -21.15 9.85 -5.81
N THR A 338 -20.53 10.88 -6.40
CA THR A 338 -19.10 10.96 -6.68
C THR A 338 -18.33 11.82 -5.69
N ASP A 339 -19.02 12.53 -4.80
CA ASP A 339 -18.42 13.46 -3.83
C ASP A 339 -18.33 12.82 -2.44
N LEU A 340 -17.67 11.66 -2.36
CA LEU A 340 -17.55 10.88 -1.15
C LEU A 340 -16.09 10.66 -0.75
N ALA A 341 -15.89 10.55 0.57
CA ALA A 341 -14.65 10.09 1.18
C ALA A 341 -14.96 9.05 2.26
N ARG A 342 -14.02 8.14 2.49
CA ARG A 342 -14.12 7.12 3.53
C ARG A 342 -13.27 7.53 4.72
N VAL A 343 -13.88 7.55 5.90
CA VAL A 343 -13.19 7.65 7.19
C VAL A 343 -13.28 6.31 7.89
N SER A 344 -12.13 5.77 8.28
CA SER A 344 -12.04 4.45 8.92
C SER A 344 -11.30 4.54 10.24
N VAL A 345 -11.72 3.73 11.22
CA VAL A 345 -10.96 3.43 12.44
C VAL A 345 -10.51 1.99 12.40
N VAL A 346 -9.27 1.76 12.80
CA VAL A 346 -8.62 0.44 12.78
C VAL A 346 -8.07 0.11 14.16
N GLY A 347 -8.30 -1.11 14.63
CA GLY A 347 -7.71 -1.61 15.86
C GLY A 347 -8.16 -3.02 16.21
N ALA A 348 -7.22 -3.89 16.55
CA ALA A 348 -7.47 -5.29 16.85
C ALA A 348 -8.34 -5.48 18.11
N GLY A 349 -8.28 -4.56 19.07
CA GLY A 349 -9.10 -4.61 20.29
C GLY A 349 -10.60 -4.39 20.07
N MET A 350 -11.03 -3.97 18.86
CA MET A 350 -12.46 -3.82 18.56
C MET A 350 -13.24 -5.13 18.60
N ARG A 351 -12.57 -6.29 18.42
CA ARG A 351 -13.18 -7.63 18.50
C ARG A 351 -13.84 -7.89 19.86
N THR A 352 -13.26 -7.36 20.92
CA THR A 352 -13.67 -7.66 22.31
C THR A 352 -14.33 -6.50 23.02
N HIS A 353 -14.34 -5.29 22.42
CA HIS A 353 -14.86 -4.09 23.06
C HIS A 353 -16.18 -3.62 22.43
N HIS A 354 -17.18 -3.44 23.30
CA HIS A 354 -18.48 -2.89 22.90
C HIS A 354 -18.44 -1.35 22.84
N GLY A 355 -19.32 -0.77 21.99
CA GLY A 355 -19.52 0.68 21.96
C GLY A 355 -18.60 1.46 21.02
N VAL A 356 -17.67 0.82 20.28
CA VAL A 356 -16.78 1.48 19.32
C VAL A 356 -17.60 2.21 18.24
N ALA A 357 -18.58 1.51 17.65
CA ALA A 357 -19.49 2.10 16.65
C ALA A 357 -20.28 3.30 17.23
N ALA A 358 -20.85 3.15 18.44
CA ALA A 358 -21.58 4.23 19.09
C ALA A 358 -20.69 5.47 19.32
N ARG A 359 -19.43 5.27 19.71
CA ARG A 359 -18.44 6.35 19.91
C ARG A 359 -18.11 7.06 18.61
N MET A 360 -17.90 6.30 17.51
CA MET A 360 -17.62 6.85 16.18
C MET A 360 -18.81 7.67 15.68
N PHE A 361 -20.02 7.10 15.69
CA PHE A 361 -21.22 7.79 15.23
C PHE A 361 -21.59 8.98 16.11
N GLY A 362 -21.37 8.90 17.43
CA GLY A 362 -21.55 10.02 18.34
C GLY A 362 -20.64 11.19 18.01
N ALA A 363 -19.37 10.93 17.67
CA ALA A 363 -18.42 11.95 17.26
C ALA A 363 -18.84 12.65 15.96
N LEU A 364 -19.28 11.87 14.96
CA LEU A 364 -19.75 12.41 13.67
C LEU A 364 -21.04 13.21 13.83
N ALA A 365 -21.97 12.72 14.66
CA ALA A 365 -23.24 13.42 14.94
C ALA A 365 -23.02 14.76 15.66
N ALA A 366 -22.08 14.83 16.62
CA ALA A 366 -21.71 16.07 17.31
C ALA A 366 -21.21 17.15 16.33
N GLU A 367 -20.50 16.74 15.29
CA GLU A 367 -20.03 17.61 14.19
C GLU A 367 -21.07 17.83 13.08
N LYS A 368 -22.28 17.27 13.22
CA LYS A 368 -23.37 17.32 12.23
C LYS A 368 -22.97 16.76 10.85
N ILE A 369 -22.11 15.75 10.84
CA ILE A 369 -21.63 15.08 9.62
C ILE A 369 -22.60 13.96 9.27
N ARG A 370 -23.10 13.98 8.02
CA ARG A 370 -23.97 12.94 7.50
C ARG A 370 -23.13 11.71 7.12
N VAL A 371 -23.61 10.54 7.47
CA VAL A 371 -23.05 9.24 7.05
C VAL A 371 -23.88 8.70 5.90
N ASP A 372 -23.20 8.35 4.78
CA ASP A 372 -23.84 7.85 3.56
C ASP A 372 -23.83 6.31 3.51
N ASN A 373 -22.78 5.69 4.00
CA ASN A 373 -22.66 4.23 4.12
C ASN A 373 -21.82 3.84 5.33
N ILE A 374 -22.03 2.61 5.80
CA ILE A 374 -21.29 2.02 6.91
C ILE A 374 -20.80 0.64 6.44
N ALA A 375 -19.52 0.37 6.63
CA ALA A 375 -18.92 -0.94 6.44
C ALA A 375 -18.12 -1.33 7.69
N THR A 376 -18.20 -2.59 8.10
CA THR A 376 -17.52 -3.10 9.29
C THR A 376 -16.84 -4.41 9.01
N SER A 377 -15.67 -4.61 9.62
CA SER A 377 -15.01 -5.91 9.75
C SER A 377 -14.67 -6.16 11.23
N GLU A 378 -13.92 -7.20 11.51
CA GLU A 378 -13.52 -7.52 12.89
C GLU A 378 -12.66 -6.42 13.54
N ILE A 379 -11.84 -5.74 12.75
CA ILE A 379 -10.86 -4.75 13.24
C ILE A 379 -10.99 -3.38 12.58
N VAL A 380 -12.08 -3.16 11.82
CA VAL A 380 -12.31 -1.89 11.10
C VAL A 380 -13.77 -1.48 11.18
N ILE A 381 -14.02 -0.19 11.41
CA ILE A 381 -15.30 0.45 11.13
C ILE A 381 -15.03 1.59 10.17
N SER A 382 -15.71 1.59 9.03
CA SER A 382 -15.60 2.60 7.98
C SER A 382 -16.93 3.28 7.73
N VAL A 383 -16.90 4.57 7.43
CA VAL A 383 -18.07 5.33 6.99
C VAL A 383 -17.75 6.10 5.72
N LEU A 384 -18.71 6.19 4.80
CA LEU A 384 -18.67 7.16 3.72
C LEU A 384 -19.32 8.45 4.18
N VAL A 385 -18.64 9.57 3.97
CA VAL A 385 -19.09 10.92 4.30
C VAL A 385 -18.94 11.82 3.07
N PRO A 386 -19.66 12.95 2.97
CA PRO A 386 -19.41 13.95 1.93
C PRO A 386 -17.94 14.40 1.95
N ALA A 387 -17.31 14.51 0.78
CA ALA A 387 -15.90 14.86 0.66
C ALA A 387 -15.53 16.21 1.33
N PRO A 388 -16.39 17.26 1.33
CA PRO A 388 -16.12 18.50 2.07
C PRO A 388 -16.02 18.33 3.58
N ASP A 389 -16.68 17.31 4.15
CA ASP A 389 -16.71 17.04 5.60
C ASP A 389 -15.59 16.08 6.04
N ALA A 390 -14.85 15.50 5.10
CA ALA A 390 -13.95 14.38 5.33
C ALA A 390 -12.85 14.65 6.37
N GLU A 391 -12.20 15.81 6.33
CA GLU A 391 -11.15 16.17 7.30
C GLU A 391 -11.72 16.41 8.70
N ARG A 392 -12.86 17.09 8.79
CA ARG A 392 -13.56 17.28 10.06
C ARG A 392 -13.96 15.95 10.66
N ALA A 393 -14.47 15.03 9.84
CA ALA A 393 -14.83 13.68 10.25
C ALA A 393 -13.63 12.92 10.81
N LEU A 394 -12.49 12.94 10.09
CA LEU A 394 -11.26 12.31 10.55
C LEU A 394 -10.80 12.88 11.90
N GLN A 395 -10.76 14.21 12.04
CA GLN A 395 -10.33 14.89 13.27
C GLN A 395 -11.26 14.59 14.45
N ALA A 396 -12.57 14.62 14.23
CA ALA A 396 -13.56 14.31 15.25
C ALA A 396 -13.43 12.87 15.77
N VAL A 397 -13.29 11.92 14.85
CA VAL A 397 -13.11 10.50 15.16
C VAL A 397 -11.78 10.27 15.87
N HIS A 398 -10.67 10.80 15.37
CA HIS A 398 -9.36 10.71 15.99
C HIS A 398 -9.38 11.20 17.45
N LYS A 399 -9.94 12.39 17.70
CA LYS A 399 -10.11 12.94 19.05
C LYS A 399 -11.02 12.08 19.92
N ALA A 400 -12.13 11.59 19.37
CA ALA A 400 -13.07 10.77 20.10
C ALA A 400 -12.44 9.49 20.64
N PHE A 401 -11.51 8.88 19.90
CA PHE A 401 -10.79 7.68 20.33
C PHE A 401 -9.54 7.98 21.16
N GLY A 402 -9.25 9.25 21.46
CA GLY A 402 -8.09 9.63 22.28
C GLY A 402 -6.75 9.27 21.60
N LEU A 403 -6.71 9.25 20.27
CA LEU A 403 -5.52 8.87 19.50
C LEU A 403 -4.40 9.94 19.57
N ASP A 404 -4.70 11.10 20.13
CA ASP A 404 -3.79 12.19 20.48
C ASP A 404 -3.05 11.96 21.82
N ARG A 405 -3.51 11.01 22.65
CA ARG A 405 -2.97 10.79 23.99
C ARG A 405 -1.99 9.62 24.01
N THR A 406 -0.91 9.75 24.75
CA THR A 406 -0.02 8.62 25.06
C THR A 406 -0.78 7.65 25.98
N THR A 407 -1.03 6.43 25.53
CA THR A 407 -1.40 5.36 26.45
C THR A 407 -0.18 5.05 27.31
N SER A 408 -0.27 5.43 28.56
CA SER A 408 0.71 5.07 29.60
C SER A 408 0.67 3.59 29.86
#